data_58fc4c7bfb6751e29feb821424894abe
#
_entry.id   58fc4c7bfb6751e29feb821424894abe
#
_cell.length_a   1.000
_cell.length_b   1.000
_cell.length_c   1.000
_cell.angle_alpha   90.00
_cell.angle_beta   90.00
_cell.angle_gamma   90.00
#
_symmetry.space_group_name_H-M   'P 1'
#
loop_
_entity.id
_entity.type
_entity.pdbx_description
1 polymer ?
#
loop_
_entity_poly.entity_id
_entity_poly.type
_entity_poly.pdbx_seq_one_letter_code
_entity_poly.pdbx_strand_id
1 'polypeptide(L)'
;ISDLLIYATDDKNIDTWIGYFKNYFRKLEEYTILFNINSREDNKNLQEIYKDIKNLSLGQKVVAMLDFILGYGKYNNDFRPIVIDQPEDNLDSRYIYKNLVQQLRKTKNDRQVIIATHSATIVTNAMSDCVLVMDSDGVHGWVKNQGYPGEVAIKKEIINHMEGGIDSFKHKILIYKEALEK
;
A
#
# COMPACT_ATOMS: atom_id res chain seq x y z
N ILE A 1 -24.55 13.41 -41.16
CA ILE A 1 -25.12 14.24 -40.05
C ILE A 1 -26.61 14.48 -40.27
N SER A 2 -27.06 14.76 -41.49
CA SER A 2 -28.48 14.94 -41.82
C SER A 2 -29.33 13.70 -41.54
N ASP A 3 -28.85 12.52 -41.86
CA ASP A 3 -29.56 11.25 -41.67
C ASP A 3 -29.63 10.83 -40.18
N LEU A 4 -28.70 11.29 -39.36
CA LEU A 4 -28.73 11.12 -37.91
C LEU A 4 -29.79 11.97 -37.22
N LEU A 5 -30.09 13.15 -37.74
CA LEU A 5 -31.11 14.05 -37.22
C LEU A 5 -32.54 13.59 -37.53
N ILE A 6 -32.76 12.85 -38.62
CA ILE A 6 -34.08 12.35 -39.02
C ILE A 6 -34.56 11.19 -38.08
N TYR A 7 -33.65 10.38 -37.57
CA TYR A 7 -33.98 9.30 -36.64
C TYR A 7 -34.19 9.77 -35.17
N ALA A 8 -33.80 10.99 -34.84
CA ALA A 8 -33.91 11.53 -33.47
C ALA A 8 -35.31 12.12 -33.16
N THR A 9 -36.29 12.01 -34.04
CA THR A 9 -37.65 12.56 -33.84
C THR A 9 -38.63 11.61 -33.16
N ASP A 10 -38.22 10.39 -32.83
CA ASP A 10 -39.04 9.43 -32.08
C ASP A 10 -38.54 9.35 -30.64
N ASP A 11 -39.33 9.83 -29.68
CA ASP A 11 -38.98 9.92 -28.24
C ASP A 11 -38.43 8.60 -27.63
N LYS A 12 -38.85 7.47 -28.17
CA LYS A 12 -38.35 6.15 -27.74
C LYS A 12 -36.92 5.85 -28.17
N ASN A 13 -36.39 6.57 -29.17
CA ASN A 13 -35.03 6.35 -29.67
C ASN A 13 -33.99 7.32 -29.09
N ILE A 14 -34.42 8.44 -28.51
CA ILE A 14 -33.49 9.47 -28.01
C ILE A 14 -32.56 8.92 -26.91
N ASP A 15 -33.10 8.20 -25.95
CA ASP A 15 -32.29 7.62 -24.85
C ASP A 15 -31.29 6.56 -25.35
N THR A 16 -31.68 5.78 -26.35
CA THR A 16 -30.81 4.82 -26.99
C THR A 16 -29.68 5.52 -27.77
N TRP A 17 -29.98 6.58 -28.50
CA TRP A 17 -28.97 7.38 -29.21
C TRP A 17 -28.05 8.13 -28.25
N ILE A 18 -28.56 8.70 -27.16
CA ILE A 18 -27.75 9.32 -26.10
C ILE A 18 -26.80 8.26 -25.51
N GLY A 19 -27.28 7.03 -25.32
CA GLY A 19 -26.47 5.90 -24.86
C GLY A 19 -25.34 5.56 -25.84
N TYR A 20 -25.62 5.51 -27.15
CA TYR A 20 -24.61 5.30 -28.20
C TYR A 20 -23.60 6.44 -28.28
N PHE A 21 -24.05 7.71 -28.21
CA PHE A 21 -23.16 8.87 -28.19
C PHE A 21 -22.26 8.86 -26.93
N LYS A 22 -22.83 8.64 -25.75
CA LYS A 22 -22.04 8.52 -24.50
C LYS A 22 -21.00 7.42 -24.59
N ASN A 23 -21.35 6.24 -25.14
CA ASN A 23 -20.42 5.14 -25.33
C ASN A 23 -19.35 5.43 -26.39
N TYR A 24 -19.72 6.14 -27.46
CA TYR A 24 -18.79 6.54 -28.50
C TYR A 24 -17.76 7.55 -27.96
N PHE A 25 -18.21 8.61 -27.30
CA PHE A 25 -17.32 9.60 -26.68
C PHE A 25 -16.48 8.98 -25.56
N ARG A 26 -17.05 8.08 -24.78
CA ARG A 26 -16.31 7.33 -23.73
C ARG A 26 -15.20 6.43 -24.30
N LYS A 27 -15.34 5.96 -25.53
CA LYS A 27 -14.30 5.20 -26.23
C LYS A 27 -13.23 6.08 -26.89
N LEU A 28 -13.50 7.36 -27.10
CA LEU A 28 -12.54 8.31 -27.70
C LEU A 28 -11.57 8.87 -26.65
N GLU A 29 -11.92 8.80 -25.36
CA GLU A 29 -11.07 9.25 -24.27
C GLU A 29 -10.47 8.03 -23.57
N GLU A 30 -9.24 7.69 -23.91
CA GLU A 30 -8.44 6.73 -23.15
C GLU A 30 -7.67 7.49 -22.07
N TYR A 31 -8.08 7.29 -20.81
CA TYR A 31 -7.32 7.79 -19.67
C TYR A 31 -6.31 6.73 -19.23
N THR A 32 -5.06 7.13 -19.12
CA THR A 32 -4.02 6.28 -18.56
C THR A 32 -3.42 6.95 -17.33
N ILE A 33 -3.14 6.16 -16.31
CA ILE A 33 -2.48 6.65 -15.12
C ILE A 33 -0.98 6.36 -15.24
N LEU A 34 -0.20 7.41 -15.20
CA LEU A 34 1.25 7.33 -15.24
C LEU A 34 1.81 7.53 -13.84
N PHE A 35 2.75 6.71 -13.46
CA PHE A 35 3.45 6.80 -12.19
C PHE A 35 4.90 7.23 -12.39
N ASN A 36 5.36 8.21 -11.59
CA ASN A 36 6.77 8.55 -11.54
C ASN A 36 7.53 7.47 -10.78
N ILE A 37 8.37 6.73 -11.48
CA ILE A 37 9.18 5.65 -10.90
C ILE A 37 10.49 6.13 -10.27
N ASN A 38 10.86 7.37 -10.47
CA ASN A 38 12.10 8.00 -9.97
C ASN A 38 11.88 8.85 -8.70
N SER A 39 10.89 8.54 -7.91
CA SER A 39 10.58 9.28 -6.66
C SER A 39 11.54 9.00 -5.49
N ARG A 40 12.76 8.49 -5.76
CA ARG A 40 13.76 8.28 -4.70
C ARG A 40 14.28 9.62 -4.20
N GLU A 41 13.95 9.95 -2.96
CA GLU A 41 14.35 11.19 -2.30
C GLU A 41 15.88 11.45 -2.27
N ASP A 42 16.68 10.40 -2.42
CA ASP A 42 18.15 10.47 -2.36
C ASP A 42 18.80 11.11 -3.61
N ASN A 43 18.06 11.34 -4.68
CA ASN A 43 18.59 11.85 -5.95
C ASN A 43 17.84 13.11 -6.42
N LYS A 44 18.19 14.26 -5.87
CA LYS A 44 17.63 15.57 -6.26
C LYS A 44 17.79 15.94 -7.73
N ASN A 45 18.59 15.19 -8.50
CA ASN A 45 18.90 15.45 -9.91
C ASN A 45 18.29 14.46 -10.89
N LEU A 46 17.41 13.55 -10.44
CA LEU A 46 16.79 12.59 -11.37
C LEU A 46 15.58 13.23 -12.06
N GLN A 47 15.60 13.21 -13.38
CA GLN A 47 14.42 13.52 -14.19
C GLN A 47 13.27 12.60 -13.80
N GLU A 48 12.07 13.18 -13.72
CA GLU A 48 10.84 12.41 -13.55
C GLU A 48 10.69 11.43 -14.72
N ILE A 49 10.52 10.15 -14.40
CA ILE A 49 10.27 9.10 -15.40
C ILE A 49 8.88 8.54 -15.15
N TYR A 50 7.96 8.90 -16.03
CA TYR A 50 6.59 8.44 -15.97
C TYR A 50 6.42 7.14 -16.75
N LYS A 51 5.82 6.13 -16.13
CA LYS A 51 5.46 4.85 -16.76
C LYS A 51 4.00 4.51 -16.52
N ASP A 52 3.37 3.94 -17.55
CA ASP A 52 2.05 3.33 -17.45
C ASP A 52 2.09 2.16 -16.46
N ILE A 53 1.03 1.99 -15.67
CA ILE A 53 0.89 0.91 -14.69
C ILE A 53 1.10 -0.48 -15.31
N LYS A 54 0.76 -0.64 -16.59
CA LYS A 54 0.94 -1.90 -17.34
C LYS A 54 2.43 -2.28 -17.46
N ASN A 55 3.30 -1.27 -17.52
CA ASN A 55 4.74 -1.40 -17.75
C ASN A 55 5.56 -1.38 -16.44
N LEU A 56 4.90 -1.35 -15.29
CA LEU A 56 5.54 -1.42 -13.98
C LEU A 56 5.87 -2.85 -13.59
N SER A 57 6.99 -3.07 -12.89
CA SER A 57 7.26 -4.34 -12.19
C SER A 57 6.20 -4.58 -11.11
N LEU A 58 6.09 -5.82 -10.62
CA LEU A 58 5.10 -6.15 -9.59
C LEU A 58 5.28 -5.29 -8.34
N GLY A 59 6.50 -5.15 -7.82
CA GLY A 59 6.79 -4.28 -6.68
C GLY A 59 6.44 -2.81 -6.95
N GLN A 60 6.76 -2.29 -8.15
CA GLN A 60 6.37 -0.91 -8.53
C GLN A 60 4.85 -0.74 -8.60
N LYS A 61 4.09 -1.76 -9.04
CA LYS A 61 2.63 -1.73 -9.03
C LYS A 61 2.07 -1.66 -7.62
N VAL A 62 2.61 -2.47 -6.70
CA VAL A 62 2.21 -2.45 -5.29
C VAL A 62 2.44 -1.07 -4.69
N VAL A 63 3.62 -0.49 -4.91
CA VAL A 63 3.97 0.87 -4.49
C VAL A 63 2.99 1.90 -5.01
N ALA A 64 2.80 1.92 -6.33
CA ALA A 64 1.92 2.88 -6.99
C ALA A 64 0.48 2.79 -6.47
N MET A 65 -0.03 1.57 -6.26
CA MET A 65 -1.37 1.34 -5.72
C MET A 65 -1.49 1.77 -4.26
N LEU A 66 -0.49 1.49 -3.43
CA LEU A 66 -0.48 1.92 -2.03
C LEU A 66 -0.43 3.45 -1.92
N ASP A 67 0.45 4.12 -2.65
CA ASP A 67 0.54 5.58 -2.67
C ASP A 67 -0.79 6.20 -3.14
N PHE A 68 -1.42 5.61 -4.17
CA PHE A 68 -2.72 6.06 -4.64
C PHE A 68 -3.82 5.88 -3.59
N ILE A 69 -3.94 4.69 -2.99
CA ILE A 69 -5.00 4.38 -2.01
C ILE A 69 -4.83 5.24 -0.75
N LEU A 70 -3.60 5.38 -0.25
CA LEU A 70 -3.31 6.14 0.97
C LEU A 70 -3.47 7.65 0.74
N GLY A 71 -3.03 8.15 -0.43
CA GLY A 71 -3.15 9.57 -0.80
C GLY A 71 -4.56 9.98 -1.18
N TYR A 72 -5.28 9.13 -1.92
CA TYR A 72 -6.64 9.42 -2.40
C TYR A 72 -7.65 9.59 -1.26
N GLY A 73 -7.51 8.82 -0.18
CA GLY A 73 -8.39 8.94 0.98
C GLY A 73 -8.37 10.36 1.56
N LYS A 74 -7.20 10.96 1.67
CA LYS A 74 -7.07 12.34 2.16
C LYS A 74 -7.69 13.36 1.19
N TYR A 75 -7.52 13.17 -0.09
CA TYR A 75 -8.09 14.05 -1.12
C TYR A 75 -9.63 14.05 -1.10
N ASN A 76 -10.22 12.87 -0.88
CA ASN A 76 -11.69 12.71 -0.86
C ASN A 76 -12.34 12.85 0.53
N ASN A 77 -11.60 13.24 1.56
CA ASN A 77 -12.07 13.25 2.95
C ASN A 77 -12.63 11.87 3.38
N ASP A 78 -12.00 10.79 2.93
CA ASP A 78 -12.38 9.43 3.27
C ASP A 78 -11.62 8.97 4.52
N PHE A 79 -12.30 8.98 5.66
CA PHE A 79 -11.77 8.59 6.97
C PHE A 79 -12.12 7.15 7.37
N ARG A 80 -12.68 6.36 6.47
CA ARG A 80 -13.01 4.96 6.74
C ARG A 80 -11.75 4.17 7.08
N PRO A 81 -11.85 3.19 8.00
CA PRO A 81 -10.74 2.28 8.29
C PRO A 81 -10.22 1.61 7.02
N ILE A 82 -8.92 1.44 6.95
CA ILE A 82 -8.27 0.71 5.87
C ILE A 82 -7.63 -0.57 6.42
N VAL A 83 -7.87 -1.67 5.72
CA VAL A 83 -7.27 -2.98 6.02
C VAL A 83 -6.31 -3.31 4.89
N ILE A 84 -5.07 -3.62 5.24
CA ILE A 84 -4.00 -3.95 4.29
C ILE A 84 -3.42 -5.30 4.69
N ASP A 85 -3.41 -6.24 3.76
CA ASP A 85 -2.83 -7.56 3.95
C ASP A 85 -1.49 -7.66 3.24
N GLN A 86 -0.45 -7.97 4.00
CA GLN A 86 0.94 -8.17 3.55
C GLN A 86 1.45 -7.13 2.54
N PRO A 87 1.44 -5.83 2.90
CA PRO A 87 1.88 -4.77 1.99
C PRO A 87 3.36 -4.86 1.61
N GLU A 88 4.16 -5.60 2.37
CA GLU A 88 5.58 -5.84 2.12
C GLU A 88 5.87 -6.82 1.00
N ASP A 89 4.92 -7.60 0.55
CA ASP A 89 5.13 -8.57 -0.50
C ASP A 89 5.63 -7.91 -1.78
N ASN A 90 6.73 -8.46 -2.32
CA ASN A 90 7.42 -7.95 -3.51
C ASN A 90 8.07 -6.56 -3.36
N LEU A 91 8.24 -6.07 -2.13
CA LEU A 91 8.94 -4.82 -1.83
C LEU A 91 10.32 -5.11 -1.22
N ASP A 92 11.30 -4.29 -1.56
CA ASP A 92 12.60 -4.33 -0.89
C ASP A 92 12.54 -3.65 0.50
N SER A 93 13.39 -4.12 1.42
CA SER A 93 13.40 -3.65 2.81
C SER A 93 13.68 -2.14 2.93
N ARG A 94 14.46 -1.56 2.01
CA ARG A 94 14.76 -0.13 2.00
C ARG A 94 13.52 0.68 1.63
N TYR A 95 12.76 0.20 0.63
CA TYR A 95 11.49 0.83 0.25
C TYR A 95 10.46 0.75 1.37
N ILE A 96 10.33 -0.43 2.02
CA ILE A 96 9.43 -0.61 3.16
C ILE A 96 9.74 0.43 4.23
N TYR A 97 10.99 0.57 4.65
CA TYR A 97 11.36 1.51 5.71
C TYR A 97 11.21 2.98 5.31
N LYS A 98 11.73 3.36 4.13
CA LYS A 98 11.78 4.77 3.71
C LYS A 98 10.43 5.32 3.25
N ASN A 99 9.62 4.51 2.61
CA ASN A 99 8.39 4.97 1.96
C ASN A 99 7.13 4.42 2.65
N LEU A 100 6.93 3.09 2.66
CA LEU A 100 5.71 2.51 3.21
C LEU A 100 5.50 2.89 4.68
N VAL A 101 6.50 2.70 5.52
CA VAL A 101 6.43 3.07 6.94
C VAL A 101 6.11 4.54 7.14
N GLN A 102 6.68 5.44 6.34
CA GLN A 102 6.40 6.88 6.45
C GLN A 102 4.96 7.21 6.03
N GLN A 103 4.47 6.57 4.97
CA GLN A 103 3.07 6.73 4.54
C GLN A 103 2.10 6.23 5.61
N LEU A 104 2.36 5.06 6.20
CA LEU A 104 1.55 4.51 7.28
C LEU A 104 1.50 5.44 8.50
N ARG A 105 2.64 6.00 8.91
CA ARG A 105 2.72 6.98 10.00
C ARG A 105 1.88 8.24 9.73
N LYS A 106 1.85 8.71 8.50
CA LYS A 106 1.02 9.86 8.11
C LYS A 106 -0.45 9.50 8.11
N THR A 107 -0.80 8.37 7.50
CA THR A 107 -2.20 7.94 7.30
C THR A 107 -2.90 7.63 8.62
N LYS A 108 -2.19 7.06 9.62
CA LYS A 108 -2.78 6.75 10.93
C LYS A 108 -3.26 7.97 11.71
N ASN A 109 -2.78 9.18 11.37
CA ASN A 109 -3.27 10.41 11.99
C ASN A 109 -4.64 10.84 11.44
N ASP A 110 -4.98 10.40 10.24
CA ASP A 110 -6.21 10.78 9.56
C ASP A 110 -7.29 9.70 9.67
N ARG A 111 -6.89 8.40 9.77
CA ARG A 111 -7.83 7.27 9.88
C ARG A 111 -7.21 6.02 10.50
N GLN A 112 -8.04 5.09 10.94
CA GLN A 112 -7.59 3.80 11.43
C GLN A 112 -6.95 2.98 10.30
N VAL A 113 -5.76 2.42 10.58
CA VAL A 113 -5.04 1.51 9.68
C VAL A 113 -4.86 0.17 10.39
N ILE A 114 -5.32 -0.91 9.76
CA ILE A 114 -5.17 -2.28 10.23
C ILE A 114 -4.31 -3.02 9.23
N ILE A 115 -3.20 -3.62 9.68
CA ILE A 115 -2.24 -4.28 8.80
C ILE A 115 -2.00 -5.69 9.29
N ALA A 116 -2.19 -6.68 8.42
CA ALA A 116 -1.62 -8.00 8.60
C ALA A 116 -0.23 -8.02 7.92
N THR A 117 0.81 -8.40 8.67
CA THR A 117 2.19 -8.36 8.17
C THR A 117 3.07 -9.37 8.87
N HIS A 118 4.09 -9.86 8.17
CA HIS A 118 5.20 -10.64 8.73
C HIS A 118 6.51 -9.82 8.77
N SER A 119 6.47 -8.52 8.49
CA SER A 119 7.63 -7.63 8.47
C SER A 119 7.87 -7.00 9.83
N ALA A 120 8.95 -7.41 10.52
CA ALA A 120 9.40 -6.74 11.74
C ALA A 120 9.64 -5.24 11.52
N THR A 121 10.10 -4.85 10.33
CA THR A 121 10.33 -3.45 9.97
C THR A 121 9.04 -2.62 10.02
N ILE A 122 7.92 -3.15 9.54
CA ILE A 122 6.63 -2.47 9.61
C ILE A 122 6.18 -2.37 11.06
N VAL A 123 6.14 -3.49 11.79
CA VAL A 123 5.62 -3.54 13.16
C VAL A 123 6.39 -2.60 14.09
N THR A 124 7.73 -2.60 13.99
CA THR A 124 8.57 -1.79 14.89
C THR A 124 8.65 -0.32 14.50
N ASN A 125 8.56 0.00 13.20
CA ASN A 125 8.81 1.36 12.72
C ASN A 125 7.56 2.13 12.30
N ALA A 126 6.40 1.50 12.09
CA ALA A 126 5.18 2.22 11.73
C ALA A 126 4.53 2.95 12.92
N MET A 127 5.09 2.81 14.13
CA MET A 127 4.54 3.40 15.38
C MET A 127 3.08 2.94 15.61
N SER A 128 2.84 1.64 15.48
CA SER A 128 1.52 1.06 15.74
C SER A 128 1.11 1.28 17.20
N ASP A 129 -0.18 1.52 17.42
CA ASP A 129 -0.74 1.74 18.77
C ASP A 129 -1.05 0.41 19.46
N CYS A 130 -1.26 -0.66 18.67
CA CYS A 130 -1.52 -2.01 19.17
C CYS A 130 -0.98 -3.06 18.19
N VAL A 131 -0.41 -4.12 18.71
CA VAL A 131 -0.02 -5.33 17.98
C VAL A 131 -0.86 -6.49 18.48
N LEU A 132 -1.48 -7.20 17.54
CA LEU A 132 -2.15 -8.47 17.78
C LEU A 132 -1.27 -9.59 17.26
N VAL A 133 -0.77 -10.44 18.15
CA VAL A 133 -0.01 -11.63 17.78
C VAL A 133 -0.97 -12.77 17.57
N MET A 134 -1.04 -13.25 16.31
CA MET A 134 -1.91 -14.36 15.94
C MET A 134 -1.16 -15.69 16.05
N ASP A 135 -1.87 -16.74 16.42
CA ASP A 135 -1.38 -18.10 16.42
C ASP A 135 -2.46 -19.06 15.90
N SER A 136 -2.09 -20.26 15.49
CA SER A 136 -3.03 -21.26 14.98
C SER A 136 -2.58 -22.68 15.22
N ASP A 137 -3.53 -23.62 15.29
CA ASP A 137 -3.31 -25.05 15.31
C ASP A 137 -3.44 -25.73 13.91
N GLY A 138 -3.57 -24.89 12.87
CA GLY A 138 -3.80 -25.34 11.50
C GLY A 138 -5.28 -25.48 11.12
N VAL A 139 -6.20 -25.43 12.08
CA VAL A 139 -7.66 -25.48 11.89
C VAL A 139 -8.31 -24.19 12.40
N HIS A 140 -7.88 -23.72 13.56
CA HIS A 140 -8.38 -22.51 14.21
C HIS A 140 -7.26 -21.52 14.39
N GLY A 141 -7.60 -20.22 14.31
CA GLY A 141 -6.71 -19.11 14.63
C GLY A 141 -7.21 -18.34 15.86
N TRP A 142 -6.30 -17.85 16.68
CA TRP A 142 -6.63 -17.05 17.85
C TRP A 142 -5.60 -15.94 18.09
N VAL A 143 -5.98 -14.95 18.89
CA VAL A 143 -5.05 -13.96 19.39
C VAL A 143 -4.27 -14.56 20.54
N LYS A 144 -2.97 -14.79 20.35
CA LYS A 144 -2.06 -15.32 21.36
C LYS A 144 -1.68 -14.25 22.39
N ASN A 145 -1.40 -13.04 21.90
CA ASN A 145 -1.00 -11.90 22.71
C ASN A 145 -1.42 -10.60 22.05
N GLN A 146 -1.61 -9.54 22.85
CA GLN A 146 -1.89 -8.21 22.35
C GLN A 146 -1.29 -7.14 23.25
N GLY A 147 -0.88 -6.01 22.67
CA GLY A 147 -0.34 -4.92 23.47
C GLY A 147 0.40 -3.88 22.62
N TYR A 148 1.00 -2.94 23.30
CA TYR A 148 1.82 -1.91 22.68
C TYR A 148 3.19 -2.49 22.23
N PRO A 149 3.72 -2.11 21.06
CA PRO A 149 5.00 -2.65 20.55
C PRO A 149 6.20 -2.46 21.49
N GLY A 150 6.13 -1.47 22.38
CA GLY A 150 7.14 -1.19 23.40
C GLY A 150 7.16 -2.16 24.58
N GLU A 151 6.13 -2.95 24.78
CA GLU A 151 6.03 -3.90 25.89
C GLU A 151 6.99 -5.08 25.71
N VAL A 152 7.60 -5.54 26.80
CA VAL A 152 8.58 -6.64 26.77
C VAL A 152 7.98 -7.92 26.19
N ALA A 153 6.72 -8.23 26.52
CA ALA A 153 6.03 -9.40 26.02
C ALA A 153 5.87 -9.34 24.50
N ILE A 154 5.41 -8.20 23.99
CA ILE A 154 5.20 -7.99 22.54
C ILE A 154 6.54 -7.99 21.79
N LYS A 155 7.59 -7.33 22.32
CA LYS A 155 8.93 -7.39 21.72
C LYS A 155 9.46 -8.81 21.58
N LYS A 156 9.24 -9.68 22.59
CA LYS A 156 9.63 -11.09 22.53
C LYS A 156 8.87 -11.83 21.42
N GLU A 157 7.57 -11.58 21.28
CA GLU A 157 6.77 -12.19 20.20
C GLU A 157 7.23 -11.71 18.83
N ILE A 158 7.52 -10.42 18.64
CA ILE A 158 8.06 -9.87 17.38
C ILE A 158 9.38 -10.57 17.03
N ILE A 159 10.31 -10.70 17.99
CA ILE A 159 11.60 -11.37 17.76
C ILE A 159 11.38 -12.85 17.40
N ASN A 160 10.50 -13.54 18.11
CA ASN A 160 10.26 -14.96 17.89
C ASN A 160 9.61 -15.25 16.53
N HIS A 161 8.60 -14.48 16.15
CA HIS A 161 7.85 -14.75 14.92
C HIS A 161 8.49 -14.15 13.65
N MET A 162 9.20 -13.02 13.76
CA MET A 162 9.64 -12.25 12.60
C MET A 162 11.17 -12.21 12.42
N GLU A 163 11.94 -12.49 13.48
CA GLU A 163 13.41 -12.42 13.44
C GLU A 163 14.09 -13.80 13.58
N GLY A 164 13.30 -14.86 13.62
CA GLY A 164 13.79 -16.22 13.76
C GLY A 164 14.19 -16.61 15.17
N GLY A 165 13.66 -15.91 16.20
CA GLY A 165 13.91 -16.15 17.61
C GLY A 165 15.07 -15.35 18.17
N ILE A 166 15.19 -15.41 19.51
CA ILE A 166 16.14 -14.59 20.27
C ILE A 166 17.60 -14.86 19.85
N ASP A 167 17.96 -16.11 19.60
CA ASP A 167 19.35 -16.47 19.27
C ASP A 167 19.75 -16.00 17.86
N SER A 168 18.84 -16.13 16.90
CA SER A 168 19.00 -15.58 15.55
C SER A 168 19.18 -14.06 15.61
N PHE A 169 18.34 -13.39 16.38
CA PHE A 169 18.39 -11.95 16.53
C PHE A 169 19.67 -11.45 17.20
N LYS A 170 20.14 -12.13 18.25
CA LYS A 170 21.42 -11.84 18.90
C LYS A 170 22.59 -12.00 17.92
N HIS A 171 22.57 -13.07 17.11
CA HIS A 171 23.61 -13.30 16.12
C HIS A 171 23.64 -12.20 15.04
N LYS A 172 22.47 -11.74 14.55
CA LYS A 172 22.37 -10.59 13.66
C LYS A 172 22.98 -9.33 14.25
N ILE A 173 22.67 -9.02 15.52
CA ILE A 173 23.24 -7.86 16.22
C ILE A 173 24.77 -7.96 16.27
N LEU A 174 25.32 -9.12 16.62
CA LEU A 174 26.78 -9.32 16.68
C LEU A 174 27.45 -9.07 15.33
N ILE A 175 26.88 -9.60 14.23
CA ILE A 175 27.44 -9.41 12.88
C ILE A 175 27.41 -7.93 12.46
N TYR A 176 26.36 -7.22 12.77
CA TYR A 176 26.21 -5.82 12.34
C TYR A 176 26.84 -4.81 13.30
N LYS A 177 27.27 -5.22 14.50
CA LYS A 177 27.77 -4.34 15.54
C LYS A 177 28.87 -3.39 15.05
N GLU A 178 29.89 -3.92 14.36
CA GLU A 178 31.01 -3.13 13.86
C GLU A 178 30.57 -2.07 12.81
N ALA A 179 29.48 -2.33 12.07
CA ALA A 179 28.96 -1.39 11.10
C ALA A 179 28.07 -0.32 11.72
N LEU A 180 27.53 -0.56 12.94
CA LEU A 180 26.69 0.37 13.67
C LEU A 180 27.48 1.34 14.56
N GLU A 181 28.74 0.98 14.92
CA GLU A 181 29.62 1.76 15.81
C GLU A 181 30.53 2.74 15.05
N LYS A 182 30.39 2.89 13.73
CA LYS A 182 31.07 3.87 12.86
C LYS A 182 30.17 5.05 12.54
#